data_e3f5563fa63586ca672e792330866c32
#
_entry.id   e3f5563fa63586ca672e792330866c32
#
_cell.length_a   1.000
_cell.length_b   1.000
_cell.length_c   1.000
_cell.angle_alpha   90.00
_cell.angle_beta   90.00
_cell.angle_gamma   90.00
#
_symmetry.space_group_name_H-M   'P 1'
#
loop_
_entity.id
_entity.type
_entity.pdbx_description
1 polymer ?
#
loop_
_entity_poly.entity_id
_entity_poly.type
_entity_poly.pdbx_seq_one_letter_code
_entity_poly.pdbx_strand_id
1 'polypeptide(L)'
;MELLKNKFRGGGKLAASAPFPSVDETRVEALLRHFEYDVTTPLVEVEGLAEVEAFWVKDERERMGLGSFKALGAAYVIARQAAEVSERPDTRTLIGRTYVTASAGNHGISVAAGARMFGAQAVVFIADTVPAAFEERLASYGAQVVRAGVDYAASMEAASTAAKENGWILLSDSSWEGYFDLPYTLMEGYLQMAHEAFLQCRDVPTHVFLQAGVGGLAGAVAAYIRKVWGDAPRIVVVEPQAAPALQASIRAGTCTFADGPDSTMGRLDCKEPSLIALNGLARDADEFLTVSDEDVGSRLSQMAELDLATTASGGAGIAAAMMREVQAAIGIGPDSRILCFLSEVPE
;
A
#
# COMPACT_ATOMS: atom_id res chain seq x y z
N MET A 1 -6.20 -3.95 -20.99
CA MET A 1 -5.11 -4.71 -20.32
C MET A 1 -3.81 -4.56 -21.11
N GLU A 2 -2.70 -4.24 -20.47
CA GLU A 2 -1.35 -4.29 -21.05
C GLU A 2 -0.41 -4.96 -20.04
N LEU A 3 0.39 -5.94 -20.49
CA LEU A 3 1.37 -6.66 -19.68
C LEU A 3 2.78 -6.29 -20.16
N LEU A 4 3.59 -5.72 -19.27
CA LEU A 4 4.98 -5.34 -19.52
C LEU A 4 5.92 -6.24 -18.70
N LYS A 5 6.80 -6.98 -19.37
CA LYS A 5 7.87 -7.73 -18.71
C LYS A 5 8.92 -6.77 -18.13
N ASN A 6 9.35 -7.01 -16.91
CA ASN A 6 10.35 -6.19 -16.24
C ASN A 6 11.76 -6.46 -16.79
N LYS A 7 12.31 -5.52 -17.52
CA LYS A 7 13.68 -5.59 -18.07
C LYS A 7 14.79 -5.32 -17.03
N PHE A 8 14.42 -4.82 -15.83
CA PHE A 8 15.36 -4.48 -14.76
C PHE A 8 15.38 -5.52 -13.63
N ARG A 9 14.65 -6.62 -13.79
CA ARG A 9 14.57 -7.69 -12.80
C ARG A 9 15.97 -8.15 -12.34
N GLY A 10 16.21 -8.15 -11.01
CA GLY A 10 17.52 -8.47 -10.42
C GLY A 10 18.59 -7.37 -10.60
N GLY A 11 18.21 -6.22 -11.15
CA GLY A 11 19.13 -5.13 -11.48
C GLY A 11 19.27 -4.07 -10.38
N GLY A 12 19.89 -2.97 -10.77
CA GLY A 12 20.16 -1.81 -9.91
C GLY A 12 18.97 -0.85 -9.79
N LYS A 13 19.26 0.28 -9.15
CA LYS A 13 18.27 1.35 -8.88
C LYS A 13 17.96 2.16 -10.14
N LEU A 14 16.68 2.53 -10.31
CA LEU A 14 16.23 3.51 -11.30
C LEU A 14 16.26 4.94 -10.74
N ALA A 15 16.13 5.10 -9.41
CA ALA A 15 16.32 6.35 -8.68
C ALA A 15 17.56 6.19 -7.78
N ALA A 16 18.70 6.74 -8.21
CA ALA A 16 20.01 6.46 -7.61
C ALA A 16 20.09 6.82 -6.11
N SER A 17 19.46 7.93 -5.70
CA SER A 17 19.44 8.43 -4.32
C SER A 17 18.53 7.65 -3.39
N ALA A 18 17.43 7.05 -3.89
CA ALA A 18 16.48 6.34 -3.07
C ALA A 18 17.04 4.98 -2.60
N PRO A 19 16.76 4.53 -1.36
CA PRO A 19 17.10 3.19 -0.92
C PRO A 19 16.21 2.13 -1.60
N PHE A 20 16.57 0.85 -1.48
CA PHE A 20 15.63 -0.25 -1.67
C PHE A 20 14.73 -0.37 -0.43
N PRO A 21 13.51 -0.95 -0.55
CA PRO A 21 12.66 -1.26 0.61
C PRO A 21 13.39 -2.11 1.65
N SER A 22 13.04 -1.93 2.94
CA SER A 22 13.47 -2.82 4.02
C SER A 22 12.95 -4.24 3.80
N VAL A 23 13.67 -5.21 4.36
CA VAL A 23 13.25 -6.62 4.49
C VAL A 23 13.41 -7.13 5.92
N ASP A 24 13.54 -6.23 6.90
CA ASP A 24 13.71 -6.55 8.32
C ASP A 24 12.35 -6.57 9.05
N GLU A 25 11.65 -7.68 8.94
CA GLU A 25 10.36 -7.92 9.61
C GLU A 25 10.51 -8.08 11.13
N THR A 26 11.68 -8.47 11.62
CA THR A 26 11.88 -8.74 13.05
C THR A 26 11.69 -7.48 13.90
N ARG A 27 12.11 -6.33 13.37
CA ARG A 27 11.91 -5.03 14.00
C ARG A 27 10.44 -4.64 14.07
N VAL A 28 9.68 -4.91 12.99
CA VAL A 28 8.25 -4.60 12.90
C VAL A 28 7.47 -5.46 13.88
N GLU A 29 7.70 -6.77 13.84
CA GLU A 29 7.05 -7.74 14.71
C GLU A 29 7.31 -7.43 16.19
N ALA A 30 8.55 -7.13 16.56
CA ALA A 30 8.92 -6.78 17.93
C ALA A 30 8.18 -5.53 18.43
N LEU A 31 8.05 -4.50 17.58
CA LEU A 31 7.35 -3.26 17.94
C LEU A 31 5.85 -3.47 18.06
N LEU A 32 5.21 -4.15 17.10
CA LEU A 32 3.77 -4.42 17.13
C LEU A 32 3.39 -5.30 18.33
N ARG A 33 4.19 -6.32 18.63
CA ARG A 33 4.01 -7.17 19.83
C ARG A 33 4.13 -6.38 21.12
N HIS A 34 5.08 -5.44 21.20
CA HIS A 34 5.26 -4.59 22.36
C HIS A 34 4.00 -3.75 22.68
N PHE A 35 3.27 -3.34 21.66
CA PHE A 35 2.03 -2.57 21.80
C PHE A 35 0.76 -3.44 21.80
N GLU A 36 0.89 -4.77 21.82
CA GLU A 36 -0.25 -5.70 21.74
C GLU A 36 -1.10 -5.54 20.47
N TYR A 37 -0.49 -5.05 19.35
CA TYR A 37 -1.12 -4.89 18.05
C TYR A 37 -0.74 -5.98 17.06
N ASP A 38 -0.21 -7.10 17.54
CA ASP A 38 0.18 -8.25 16.71
C ASP A 38 -1.01 -9.15 16.31
N VAL A 39 -2.19 -8.56 16.18
CA VAL A 39 -3.36 -9.30 15.69
C VAL A 39 -3.12 -9.67 14.23
N THR A 40 -2.83 -10.94 14.02
CA THR A 40 -2.63 -11.51 12.68
C THR A 40 -3.94 -11.48 11.91
N THR A 41 -3.93 -10.90 10.71
CA THR A 41 -5.08 -10.96 9.81
C THR A 41 -5.13 -12.31 9.08
N PRO A 42 -6.30 -12.77 8.62
CA PRO A 42 -6.41 -14.10 8.02
C PRO A 42 -5.80 -14.17 6.61
N LEU A 43 -5.27 -15.35 6.27
CA LEU A 43 -5.07 -15.79 4.90
C LEU A 43 -6.23 -16.73 4.56
N VAL A 44 -7.08 -16.32 3.63
CA VAL A 44 -8.27 -17.06 3.22
C VAL A 44 -7.98 -17.83 1.94
N GLU A 45 -8.29 -19.12 1.90
CA GLU A 45 -8.29 -19.91 0.66
C GLU A 45 -9.67 -19.82 0.03
N VAL A 46 -9.75 -19.39 -1.23
CA VAL A 46 -11.01 -19.11 -1.92
C VAL A 46 -11.14 -19.99 -3.14
N GLU A 47 -12.27 -20.70 -3.24
CA GLU A 47 -12.63 -21.49 -4.41
C GLU A 47 -13.47 -20.66 -5.40
N GLY A 48 -13.45 -21.04 -6.67
CA GLY A 48 -14.33 -20.45 -7.69
C GLY A 48 -13.84 -19.17 -8.35
N LEU A 49 -12.68 -18.62 -7.96
CA LEU A 49 -12.08 -17.44 -8.61
C LEU A 49 -11.27 -17.79 -9.87
N ALA A 50 -10.63 -18.95 -9.88
CA ALA A 50 -9.84 -19.48 -11.01
C ALA A 50 -9.74 -21.01 -10.92
N GLU A 51 -9.42 -21.68 -12.04
CA GLU A 51 -9.14 -23.12 -12.07
C GLU A 51 -7.66 -23.37 -11.72
N VAL A 52 -7.34 -23.37 -10.43
CA VAL A 52 -5.97 -23.46 -9.88
C VAL A 52 -5.92 -24.39 -8.68
N GLU A 53 -4.72 -24.83 -8.27
CA GLU A 53 -4.52 -25.66 -7.09
C GLU A 53 -4.92 -24.94 -5.79
N ALA A 54 -4.57 -23.64 -5.68
CA ALA A 54 -4.93 -22.79 -4.55
C ALA A 54 -5.04 -21.33 -4.95
N PHE A 55 -6.01 -20.65 -4.38
CA PHE A 55 -6.16 -19.19 -4.49
C PHE A 55 -6.23 -18.60 -3.07
N TRP A 56 -5.14 -17.99 -2.62
CA TRP A 56 -5.02 -17.41 -1.30
C TRP A 56 -5.19 -15.89 -1.35
N VAL A 57 -5.94 -15.38 -0.39
CA VAL A 57 -6.18 -13.95 -0.21
C VAL A 57 -5.78 -13.55 1.20
N LYS A 58 -4.75 -12.71 1.34
CA LYS A 58 -4.39 -12.05 2.60
C LYS A 58 -5.37 -10.91 2.85
N ASP A 59 -6.22 -11.06 3.84
CA ASP A 59 -7.33 -10.15 4.11
C ASP A 59 -6.95 -9.11 5.17
N GLU A 60 -6.70 -7.89 4.71
CA GLU A 60 -6.28 -6.75 5.54
C GLU A 60 -7.45 -5.84 5.96
N ARG A 61 -8.70 -6.23 5.71
CA ARG A 61 -9.88 -5.41 6.03
C ARG A 61 -10.01 -5.10 7.52
N GLU A 62 -9.64 -6.03 8.39
CA GLU A 62 -9.76 -5.87 9.85
C GLU A 62 -8.44 -5.43 10.51
N ARG A 63 -7.42 -5.05 9.75
CA ARG A 63 -6.12 -4.66 10.30
C ARG A 63 -6.27 -3.54 11.33
N MET A 64 -5.95 -3.84 12.59
CA MET A 64 -5.99 -2.93 13.73
C MET A 64 -7.34 -2.19 13.91
N GLY A 65 -8.43 -2.72 13.34
CA GLY A 65 -9.75 -2.08 13.35
C GLY A 65 -9.85 -0.79 12.53
N LEU A 66 -8.88 -0.51 11.66
CA LEU A 66 -8.85 0.71 10.82
C LEU A 66 -9.36 0.50 9.39
N GLY A 67 -9.74 -0.73 9.04
CA GLY A 67 -10.37 -1.03 7.76
C GLY A 67 -9.41 -1.17 6.57
N SER A 68 -8.09 -1.21 6.78
CA SER A 68 -7.12 -1.39 5.70
C SER A 68 -5.69 -1.67 6.18
N PHE A 69 -4.86 -2.23 5.28
CA PHE A 69 -3.42 -2.43 5.50
C PHE A 69 -2.65 -1.14 5.85
N LYS A 70 -3.17 0.03 5.49
CA LYS A 70 -2.54 1.33 5.80
C LYS A 70 -2.33 1.54 7.30
N ALA A 71 -3.08 0.83 8.13
CA ALA A 71 -2.87 0.77 9.57
C ALA A 71 -1.42 0.40 9.95
N LEU A 72 -0.78 -0.48 9.19
CA LEU A 72 0.62 -0.88 9.37
C LEU A 72 1.64 0.19 8.97
N GLY A 73 1.24 1.23 8.24
CA GLY A 73 2.16 2.25 7.72
C GLY A 73 2.41 3.37 8.72
N ALA A 74 1.55 4.40 8.70
CA ALA A 74 1.74 5.61 9.50
C ALA A 74 1.70 5.34 11.01
N ALA A 75 0.81 4.46 11.47
CA ALA A 75 0.75 4.10 12.89
C ALA A 75 2.06 3.42 13.36
N TYR A 76 2.69 2.58 12.52
CA TYR A 76 4.00 2.01 12.81
C TYR A 76 5.10 3.08 12.91
N VAL A 77 5.14 4.05 11.98
CA VAL A 77 6.11 5.17 12.05
C VAL A 77 5.97 5.92 13.37
N ILE A 78 4.74 6.26 13.76
CA ILE A 78 4.46 7.03 14.98
C ILE A 78 4.78 6.20 16.22
N ALA A 79 4.42 4.90 16.24
CA ALA A 79 4.74 3.98 17.33
C ALA A 79 6.26 3.84 17.50
N ARG A 80 7.02 3.74 16.41
CA ARG A 80 8.48 3.69 16.43
C ARG A 80 9.08 4.95 17.02
N GLN A 81 8.59 6.13 16.64
CA GLN A 81 9.03 7.40 17.23
C GLN A 81 8.64 7.54 18.70
N ALA A 82 7.52 6.97 19.12
CA ALA A 82 7.15 6.92 20.55
C ALA A 82 8.09 6.00 21.32
N ALA A 83 8.48 4.85 20.78
CA ALA A 83 9.44 3.94 21.38
C ALA A 83 10.86 4.53 21.52
N GLU A 84 11.23 5.45 20.63
CA GLU A 84 12.50 6.20 20.73
C GLU A 84 12.48 7.21 21.90
N VAL A 85 11.31 7.69 22.33
CA VAL A 85 11.15 8.64 23.43
C VAL A 85 11.05 7.94 24.77
N SER A 86 10.40 6.78 24.81
CA SER A 86 10.12 6.03 26.04
C SER A 86 10.13 4.52 25.82
N GLU A 87 10.69 3.76 26.76
CA GLU A 87 10.61 2.29 26.73
C GLU A 87 9.18 1.76 26.94
N ARG A 88 8.28 2.59 27.51
CA ARG A 88 6.86 2.29 27.74
C ARG A 88 6.02 3.48 27.29
N PRO A 89 5.83 3.66 25.98
CA PRO A 89 5.05 4.77 25.46
C PRO A 89 3.58 4.67 25.87
N ASP A 90 3.01 5.82 26.19
CA ASP A 90 1.60 5.98 26.56
C ASP A 90 0.95 7.14 25.79
N THR A 91 -0.29 7.44 26.11
CA THR A 91 -1.08 8.52 25.49
C THR A 91 -0.54 9.94 25.75
N ARG A 92 0.62 10.08 26.36
CA ARG A 92 1.29 11.37 26.64
C ARG A 92 2.70 11.43 26.06
N THR A 93 3.21 10.34 25.50
CA THR A 93 4.60 10.23 25.07
C THR A 93 4.97 11.24 23.98
N LEU A 94 4.05 11.54 23.05
CA LEU A 94 4.28 12.45 21.93
C LEU A 94 3.49 13.76 22.05
N ILE A 95 3.07 14.15 23.27
CA ILE A 95 2.44 15.45 23.51
C ILE A 95 3.33 16.57 22.97
N GLY A 96 2.73 17.51 22.20
CA GLY A 96 3.40 18.61 21.56
C GLY A 96 3.95 18.29 20.17
N ARG A 97 3.89 17.04 19.71
CA ARG A 97 4.17 16.69 18.30
C ARG A 97 2.90 16.80 17.48
N THR A 98 3.06 17.26 16.24
CA THR A 98 1.98 17.31 15.24
C THR A 98 2.46 16.60 13.97
N TYR A 99 1.68 15.63 13.53
CA TYR A 99 1.87 14.96 12.24
C TYR A 99 0.92 15.58 11.22
N VAL A 100 1.41 15.85 10.03
CA VAL A 100 0.61 16.41 8.95
C VAL A 100 0.72 15.55 7.70
N THR A 101 -0.39 15.37 7.00
CA THR A 101 -0.44 14.65 5.73
C THR A 101 -1.53 15.23 4.82
N ALA A 102 -1.50 14.86 3.54
CA ALA A 102 -2.60 15.09 2.61
C ALA A 102 -3.18 13.74 2.20
N SER A 103 -4.33 13.36 2.77
CA SER A 103 -5.03 12.13 2.38
C SER A 103 -6.42 12.06 3.02
N ALA A 104 -7.46 12.07 2.19
CA ALA A 104 -8.83 11.84 2.66
C ALA A 104 -9.11 10.37 3.05
N GLY A 105 -8.25 9.45 2.61
CA GLY A 105 -8.46 7.99 2.73
C GLY A 105 -7.72 7.34 3.89
N ASN A 106 -7.42 6.07 3.71
CA ASN A 106 -6.86 5.17 4.73
C ASN A 106 -5.50 5.62 5.31
N HIS A 107 -4.67 6.34 4.53
CA HIS A 107 -3.42 6.87 5.06
C HIS A 107 -3.68 7.98 6.09
N GLY A 108 -4.59 8.93 5.80
CA GLY A 108 -4.99 9.97 6.76
C GLY A 108 -5.57 9.37 8.05
N ILE A 109 -6.41 8.33 7.95
CA ILE A 109 -6.94 7.58 9.10
C ILE A 109 -5.80 6.96 9.91
N SER A 110 -4.82 6.31 9.26
CA SER A 110 -3.67 5.71 9.94
C SER A 110 -2.82 6.74 10.68
N VAL A 111 -2.59 7.92 10.08
CA VAL A 111 -1.90 9.05 10.74
C VAL A 111 -2.69 9.53 11.96
N ALA A 112 -4.00 9.75 11.82
CA ALA A 112 -4.85 10.22 12.91
C ALA A 112 -4.90 9.24 14.09
N ALA A 113 -5.14 7.96 13.80
CA ALA A 113 -5.20 6.91 14.82
C ALA A 113 -3.86 6.74 15.54
N GLY A 114 -2.75 6.70 14.81
CA GLY A 114 -1.41 6.59 15.38
C GLY A 114 -1.03 7.80 16.24
N ALA A 115 -1.34 9.02 15.80
CA ALA A 115 -1.09 10.23 16.56
C ALA A 115 -1.88 10.23 17.87
N ARG A 116 -3.18 9.94 17.80
CA ARG A 116 -4.06 9.87 18.96
C ARG A 116 -3.59 8.87 20.01
N MET A 117 -3.05 7.73 19.58
CA MET A 117 -2.56 6.66 20.47
C MET A 117 -1.47 7.13 21.42
N PHE A 118 -0.60 8.03 20.98
CA PHE A 118 0.55 8.51 21.74
C PHE A 118 0.42 9.98 22.17
N GLY A 119 -0.77 10.59 22.05
CA GLY A 119 -1.05 11.96 22.49
C GLY A 119 -0.49 13.04 21.56
N ALA A 120 -0.08 12.69 20.35
CA ALA A 120 0.25 13.64 19.30
C ALA A 120 -1.00 14.19 18.62
N GLN A 121 -0.86 15.29 17.90
CA GLN A 121 -1.89 15.85 17.02
C GLN A 121 -1.72 15.31 15.59
N ALA A 122 -2.84 15.20 14.89
CA ALA A 122 -2.86 14.92 13.46
C ALA A 122 -3.60 16.05 12.73
N VAL A 123 -2.97 16.61 11.71
CA VAL A 123 -3.58 17.59 10.78
C VAL A 123 -3.61 16.95 9.41
N VAL A 124 -4.82 16.81 8.85
CA VAL A 124 -5.02 16.15 7.56
C VAL A 124 -5.58 17.14 6.56
N PHE A 125 -4.80 17.42 5.53
CA PHE A 125 -5.21 18.26 4.41
C PHE A 125 -5.99 17.42 3.40
N ILE A 126 -7.10 17.98 2.89
CA ILE A 126 -7.93 17.36 1.85
C ILE A 126 -8.32 18.40 0.81
N ALA A 127 -8.51 17.95 -0.42
CA ALA A 127 -8.97 18.84 -1.48
C ALA A 127 -10.42 19.34 -1.23
N ASP A 128 -10.75 20.49 -1.77
CA ASP A 128 -12.08 21.10 -1.63
C ASP A 128 -13.19 20.22 -2.24
N THR A 129 -12.82 19.38 -3.21
CA THR A 129 -13.72 18.44 -3.91
C THR A 129 -14.05 17.18 -3.13
N VAL A 130 -13.34 16.89 -2.03
CA VAL A 130 -13.56 15.66 -1.23
C VAL A 130 -14.93 15.73 -0.53
N PRO A 131 -15.77 14.68 -0.61
CA PRO A 131 -17.06 14.63 0.07
C PRO A 131 -16.95 14.81 1.60
N ALA A 132 -17.94 15.45 2.22
CA ALA A 132 -17.94 15.74 3.67
C ALA A 132 -17.82 14.49 4.55
N ALA A 133 -18.37 13.35 4.11
CA ALA A 133 -18.29 12.09 4.85
C ALA A 133 -16.85 11.65 5.16
N PHE A 134 -15.89 11.94 4.26
CA PHE A 134 -14.48 11.63 4.51
C PHE A 134 -13.88 12.54 5.60
N GLU A 135 -14.26 13.81 5.63
CA GLU A 135 -13.85 14.74 6.69
C GLU A 135 -14.38 14.27 8.05
N GLU A 136 -15.67 13.91 8.13
CA GLU A 136 -16.29 13.39 9.35
C GLU A 136 -15.61 12.10 9.82
N ARG A 137 -15.27 11.20 8.89
CA ARG A 137 -14.54 9.97 9.18
C ARG A 137 -13.16 10.25 9.76
N LEU A 138 -12.38 11.14 9.17
CA LEU A 138 -11.06 11.55 9.67
C LEU A 138 -11.16 12.18 11.07
N ALA A 139 -12.13 13.08 11.28
CA ALA A 139 -12.37 13.73 12.56
C ALA A 139 -12.73 12.72 13.66
N SER A 140 -13.47 11.65 13.35
CA SER A 140 -13.80 10.59 14.31
C SER A 140 -12.57 9.84 14.84
N TYR A 141 -11.47 9.80 14.08
CA TYR A 141 -10.17 9.28 14.51
C TYR A 141 -9.30 10.32 15.23
N GLY A 142 -9.78 11.58 15.37
CA GLY A 142 -9.10 12.64 16.10
C GLY A 142 -8.25 13.56 15.24
N ALA A 143 -8.39 13.52 13.90
CA ALA A 143 -7.71 14.46 13.02
C ALA A 143 -8.35 15.85 13.06
N GLN A 144 -7.52 16.88 13.06
CA GLN A 144 -7.93 18.20 12.58
C GLN A 144 -7.88 18.18 11.04
N VAL A 145 -9.02 18.37 10.39
CA VAL A 145 -9.10 18.39 8.93
C VAL A 145 -9.04 19.80 8.41
N VAL A 146 -8.25 20.02 7.36
CA VAL A 146 -8.08 21.31 6.69
C VAL A 146 -8.38 21.12 5.20
N ARG A 147 -9.39 21.84 4.68
CA ARG A 147 -9.65 21.88 3.25
C ARG A 147 -8.70 22.88 2.59
N ALA A 148 -7.94 22.43 1.61
CA ALA A 148 -6.98 23.27 0.92
C ALA A 148 -6.67 22.71 -0.48
N GLY A 149 -6.92 23.56 -1.48
CA GLY A 149 -6.63 23.27 -2.87
C GLY A 149 -7.71 22.51 -3.63
N VAL A 150 -7.64 22.63 -4.93
CA VAL A 150 -8.66 22.07 -5.85
C VAL A 150 -8.51 20.56 -6.09
N ASP A 151 -7.32 20.01 -5.80
CA ASP A 151 -6.96 18.61 -6.03
C ASP A 151 -5.98 18.09 -4.97
N TYR A 152 -5.59 16.82 -5.10
CA TYR A 152 -4.63 16.18 -4.21
C TYR A 152 -3.26 16.86 -4.20
N ALA A 153 -2.75 17.26 -5.36
CA ALA A 153 -1.42 17.86 -5.46
C ALA A 153 -1.36 19.20 -4.71
N ALA A 154 -2.38 20.04 -4.88
CA ALA A 154 -2.51 21.31 -4.15
C ALA A 154 -2.65 21.09 -2.62
N SER A 155 -3.40 20.06 -2.21
CA SER A 155 -3.52 19.70 -0.79
C SER A 155 -2.19 19.23 -0.20
N MET A 156 -1.39 18.47 -0.96
CA MET A 156 -0.07 18.01 -0.53
C MET A 156 0.93 19.17 -0.42
N GLU A 157 0.88 20.13 -1.34
CA GLU A 157 1.70 21.34 -1.27
C GLU A 157 1.34 22.18 -0.04
N ALA A 158 0.05 22.35 0.25
CA ALA A 158 -0.44 23.04 1.44
C ALA A 158 0.01 22.33 2.73
N ALA A 159 -0.09 20.99 2.79
CA ALA A 159 0.39 20.20 3.92
C ALA A 159 1.90 20.35 4.13
N SER A 160 2.68 20.29 3.04
CA SER A 160 4.14 20.47 3.09
C SER A 160 4.55 21.87 3.55
N THR A 161 3.83 22.89 3.11
CA THR A 161 4.03 24.28 3.52
C THR A 161 3.72 24.45 5.00
N ALA A 162 2.57 23.96 5.46
CA ALA A 162 2.19 24.01 6.87
C ALA A 162 3.18 23.27 7.77
N ALA A 163 3.71 22.13 7.31
CA ALA A 163 4.76 21.39 8.02
C ALA A 163 5.98 22.26 8.27
N LYS A 164 6.48 22.93 7.23
CA LYS A 164 7.67 23.78 7.31
C LYS A 164 7.46 25.02 8.18
N GLU A 165 6.32 25.70 8.03
CA GLU A 165 6.00 26.93 8.76
C GLU A 165 5.78 26.71 10.27
N ASN A 166 5.20 25.55 10.63
CA ASN A 166 4.84 25.25 12.02
C ASN A 166 5.82 24.27 12.71
N GLY A 167 6.83 23.77 12.00
CA GLY A 167 7.73 22.75 12.52
C GLY A 167 7.02 21.41 12.75
N TRP A 168 5.99 21.09 11.97
CA TRP A 168 5.26 19.81 12.04
C TRP A 168 5.95 18.72 11.23
N ILE A 169 5.63 17.48 11.53
CA ILE A 169 6.20 16.30 10.86
C ILE A 169 5.31 15.94 9.68
N LEU A 170 5.78 16.22 8.44
CA LEU A 170 5.11 15.73 7.24
C LEU A 170 5.24 14.21 7.19
N LEU A 171 4.12 13.49 7.13
CA LEU A 171 4.08 12.03 7.03
C LEU A 171 3.31 11.61 5.77
N SER A 172 4.05 11.45 4.67
CA SER A 172 3.54 10.96 3.39
C SER A 172 3.85 9.48 3.22
N ASP A 173 3.00 8.76 2.50
CA ASP A 173 3.20 7.37 2.09
C ASP A 173 3.92 7.21 0.75
N SER A 174 4.36 8.32 0.14
CA SER A 174 5.22 8.37 -1.04
C SER A 174 6.58 8.95 -0.69
N SER A 175 7.60 8.59 -1.46
CA SER A 175 8.97 9.09 -1.34
C SER A 175 9.40 9.80 -2.61
N TRP A 176 10.13 10.90 -2.43
CA TRP A 176 10.71 11.69 -3.51
C TRP A 176 12.12 12.15 -3.12
N GLU A 177 12.82 12.84 -4.01
CA GLU A 177 14.19 13.30 -3.79
C GLU A 177 14.31 14.15 -2.51
N GLY A 178 15.16 13.68 -1.59
CA GLY A 178 15.38 14.32 -0.28
C GLY A 178 14.32 13.95 0.79
N TYR A 179 13.33 13.10 0.50
CA TYR A 179 12.34 12.64 1.46
C TYR A 179 12.20 11.11 1.43
N PHE A 180 13.04 10.42 2.18
CA PHE A 180 13.11 8.96 2.18
C PHE A 180 12.86 8.30 3.54
N ASP A 181 13.28 8.91 4.66
CA ASP A 181 13.35 8.25 5.97
C ASP A 181 11.99 7.80 6.49
N LEU A 182 10.98 8.68 6.46
CA LEU A 182 9.64 8.34 6.93
C LEU A 182 8.92 7.38 5.98
N PRO A 183 8.93 7.57 4.64
CA PRO A 183 8.38 6.58 3.72
C PRO A 183 9.09 5.23 3.78
N TYR A 184 10.40 5.18 4.00
CA TYR A 184 11.14 3.94 4.21
C TYR A 184 10.62 3.18 5.44
N THR A 185 10.51 3.87 6.57
CA THR A 185 9.97 3.31 7.81
C THR A 185 8.50 2.90 7.66
N LEU A 186 7.71 3.70 6.94
CA LEU A 186 6.32 3.40 6.65
C LEU A 186 6.16 2.10 5.84
N MET A 187 6.97 1.94 4.79
CA MET A 187 7.00 0.71 4.00
C MET A 187 7.52 -0.49 4.79
N GLU A 188 8.45 -0.27 5.74
CA GLU A 188 8.90 -1.32 6.66
C GLU A 188 7.73 -1.89 7.47
N GLY A 189 6.79 -1.06 7.94
CA GLY A 189 5.58 -1.52 8.62
C GLY A 189 4.72 -2.49 7.79
N TYR A 190 4.68 -2.34 6.48
CA TYR A 190 3.95 -3.25 5.59
C TYR A 190 4.55 -4.66 5.51
N LEU A 191 5.79 -4.86 5.99
CA LEU A 191 6.38 -6.20 6.06
C LEU A 191 5.59 -7.14 6.96
N GLN A 192 4.82 -6.63 7.94
CA GLN A 192 4.00 -7.46 8.82
C GLN A 192 3.02 -8.32 8.03
N MET A 193 2.25 -7.73 7.09
CA MET A 193 1.28 -8.52 6.30
C MET A 193 1.98 -9.52 5.37
N ALA A 194 3.16 -9.19 4.84
CA ALA A 194 3.93 -10.10 3.99
C ALA A 194 4.52 -11.26 4.80
N HIS A 195 5.02 -10.99 6.01
CA HIS A 195 5.52 -12.01 6.93
C HIS A 195 4.40 -12.95 7.39
N GLU A 196 3.25 -12.41 7.75
CA GLU A 196 2.08 -13.22 8.11
C GLU A 196 1.64 -14.11 6.95
N ALA A 197 1.56 -13.59 5.73
CA ALA A 197 1.22 -14.39 4.54
C ALA A 197 2.23 -15.52 4.31
N PHE A 198 3.54 -15.24 4.50
CA PHE A 198 4.59 -16.26 4.44
C PHE A 198 4.38 -17.40 5.46
N LEU A 199 4.05 -17.04 6.71
CA LEU A 199 3.82 -18.05 7.77
C LEU A 199 2.52 -18.84 7.57
N GLN A 200 1.51 -18.25 6.93
CA GLN A 200 0.19 -18.83 6.73
C GLN A 200 0.08 -19.66 5.43
N CYS A 201 0.87 -19.35 4.40
CA CYS A 201 0.90 -20.14 3.18
C CYS A 201 1.46 -21.54 3.48
N ARG A 202 0.68 -22.58 3.15
CA ARG A 202 1.13 -23.98 3.31
C ARG A 202 2.19 -24.39 2.29
N ASP A 203 2.19 -23.75 1.11
CA ASP A 203 3.12 -23.98 0.02
C ASP A 203 3.59 -22.66 -0.57
N VAL A 204 4.69 -22.67 -1.32
CA VAL A 204 5.18 -21.49 -2.03
C VAL A 204 4.22 -21.12 -3.15
N PRO A 205 3.68 -19.87 -3.18
CA PRO A 205 2.89 -19.41 -4.30
C PRO A 205 3.65 -19.46 -5.62
N THR A 206 2.99 -19.82 -6.71
CA THR A 206 3.58 -19.72 -8.06
C THR A 206 3.44 -18.32 -8.63
N HIS A 207 2.36 -17.62 -8.26
CA HIS A 207 2.06 -16.27 -8.73
C HIS A 207 1.60 -15.40 -7.56
N VAL A 208 2.07 -14.15 -7.53
CA VAL A 208 1.66 -13.14 -6.54
C VAL A 208 1.22 -11.88 -7.28
N PHE A 209 0.00 -11.40 -6.98
CA PHE A 209 -0.55 -10.19 -7.56
C PHE A 209 -0.57 -9.08 -6.52
N LEU A 210 0.04 -7.95 -6.86
CA LEU A 210 0.22 -6.81 -5.96
C LEU A 210 -0.32 -5.53 -6.61
N GLN A 211 -1.47 -5.04 -6.14
CA GLN A 211 -1.99 -3.76 -6.61
C GLN A 211 -1.11 -2.61 -6.14
N ALA A 212 -0.99 -1.59 -7.00
CA ALA A 212 -0.12 -0.45 -6.76
C ALA A 212 -0.74 0.87 -7.23
N GLY A 213 -0.73 1.86 -6.35
CA GLY A 213 -0.75 3.28 -6.68
C GLY A 213 0.70 3.79 -6.70
N VAL A 214 1.16 4.51 -5.66
CA VAL A 214 2.59 4.90 -5.54
C VAL A 214 3.54 3.70 -5.37
N GLY A 215 3.01 2.50 -5.09
CA GLY A 215 3.74 1.25 -5.04
C GLY A 215 4.22 0.78 -3.65
N GLY A 216 3.87 1.48 -2.57
CA GLY A 216 4.39 1.16 -1.22
C GLY A 216 4.09 -0.26 -0.76
N LEU A 217 2.82 -0.72 -0.86
CA LEU A 217 2.43 -2.11 -0.57
C LEU A 217 3.22 -3.08 -1.44
N ALA A 218 3.13 -2.89 -2.76
CA ALA A 218 3.72 -3.81 -3.73
C ALA A 218 5.24 -3.92 -3.55
N GLY A 219 5.93 -2.79 -3.32
CA GLY A 219 7.39 -2.75 -3.10
C GLY A 219 7.83 -3.47 -1.83
N ALA A 220 7.12 -3.27 -0.71
CA ALA A 220 7.43 -3.94 0.55
C ALA A 220 7.18 -5.46 0.46
N VAL A 221 6.02 -5.87 -0.06
CA VAL A 221 5.66 -7.29 -0.20
C VAL A 221 6.59 -7.99 -1.18
N ALA A 222 6.87 -7.40 -2.36
CA ALA A 222 7.78 -7.99 -3.34
C ALA A 222 9.19 -8.21 -2.77
N ALA A 223 9.75 -7.20 -2.08
CA ALA A 223 11.06 -7.32 -1.46
C ALA A 223 11.11 -8.45 -0.41
N TYR A 224 10.08 -8.56 0.44
CA TYR A 224 9.98 -9.62 1.42
C TYR A 224 9.84 -11.00 0.79
N ILE A 225 9.00 -11.15 -0.22
CA ILE A 225 8.80 -12.40 -0.99
C ILE A 225 10.13 -12.86 -1.57
N ARG A 226 10.94 -11.96 -2.14
CA ARG A 226 12.27 -12.31 -2.66
C ARG A 226 13.24 -12.76 -1.57
N LYS A 227 13.11 -12.20 -0.35
CA LYS A 227 13.89 -12.66 0.82
C LYS A 227 13.56 -14.10 1.20
N VAL A 228 12.25 -14.45 1.24
CA VAL A 228 11.81 -15.72 1.85
C VAL A 228 11.61 -16.87 0.85
N TRP A 229 11.17 -16.56 -0.37
CA TRP A 229 10.88 -17.56 -1.43
C TRP A 229 11.80 -17.45 -2.65
N GLY A 230 12.73 -16.48 -2.65
CA GLY A 230 13.64 -16.28 -3.77
C GLY A 230 12.90 -15.95 -5.08
N ASP A 231 13.31 -16.61 -6.15
CA ASP A 231 12.74 -16.42 -7.49
C ASP A 231 11.59 -17.38 -7.82
N ALA A 232 11.16 -18.21 -6.86
CA ALA A 232 10.09 -19.19 -7.11
C ALA A 232 8.74 -18.53 -7.49
N PRO A 233 8.23 -17.50 -6.78
CA PRO A 233 7.00 -16.83 -7.21
C PRO A 233 7.23 -15.87 -8.38
N ARG A 234 6.31 -15.85 -9.31
CA ARG A 234 6.16 -14.80 -10.32
C ARG A 234 5.39 -13.64 -9.71
N ILE A 235 5.99 -12.45 -9.63
CA ILE A 235 5.40 -11.26 -9.01
C ILE A 235 4.87 -10.34 -10.11
N VAL A 236 3.55 -10.10 -10.08
CA VAL A 236 2.82 -9.23 -11.02
C VAL A 236 2.32 -8.00 -10.28
N VAL A 237 2.80 -6.83 -10.66
CA VAL A 237 2.32 -5.53 -10.16
C VAL A 237 1.12 -5.11 -11.00
N VAL A 238 0.02 -4.73 -10.34
CA VAL A 238 -1.24 -4.37 -10.99
C VAL A 238 -1.54 -2.89 -10.76
N GLU A 239 -1.69 -2.12 -11.85
CA GLU A 239 -1.97 -0.69 -11.82
C GLU A 239 -3.23 -0.36 -12.64
N PRO A 240 -3.96 0.73 -12.30
CA PRO A 240 -5.00 1.26 -13.18
C PRO A 240 -4.43 1.66 -14.54
N GLN A 241 -5.13 1.34 -15.61
CA GLN A 241 -4.77 1.81 -16.95
C GLN A 241 -4.72 3.35 -17.05
N ALA A 242 -5.52 4.03 -16.23
CA ALA A 242 -5.55 5.49 -16.14
C ALA A 242 -4.33 6.09 -15.41
N ALA A 243 -3.62 5.30 -14.58
CA ALA A 243 -2.51 5.77 -13.76
C ALA A 243 -1.37 4.72 -13.67
N PRO A 244 -0.73 4.35 -14.78
CA PRO A 244 0.28 3.29 -14.83
C PRO A 244 1.69 3.83 -14.54
N ALA A 245 1.89 4.54 -13.41
CA ALA A 245 3.10 5.29 -13.13
C ALA A 245 4.34 4.41 -12.98
N LEU A 246 4.20 3.24 -12.36
CA LEU A 246 5.30 2.27 -12.22
C LEU A 246 5.61 1.62 -13.58
N GLN A 247 4.60 1.15 -14.31
CA GLN A 247 4.81 0.55 -15.63
C GLN A 247 5.48 1.54 -16.60
N ALA A 248 5.02 2.81 -16.62
CA ALA A 248 5.62 3.88 -17.43
C ALA A 248 7.09 4.12 -17.05
N SER A 249 7.39 4.13 -15.75
CA SER A 249 8.76 4.31 -15.24
C SER A 249 9.67 3.13 -15.59
N ILE A 250 9.19 1.89 -15.50
CA ILE A 250 9.93 0.70 -15.95
C ILE A 250 10.18 0.73 -17.46
N ARG A 251 9.21 1.18 -18.26
CA ARG A 251 9.37 1.32 -19.70
C ARG A 251 10.43 2.35 -20.04
N ALA A 252 10.37 3.51 -19.39
CA ALA A 252 11.32 4.62 -19.58
C ALA A 252 12.72 4.31 -19.00
N GLY A 253 12.83 3.53 -17.92
CA GLY A 253 14.05 3.29 -17.17
C GLY A 253 14.39 4.41 -16.18
N THR A 254 13.42 5.25 -15.85
CA THR A 254 13.53 6.36 -14.89
C THR A 254 12.15 6.67 -14.31
N CYS A 255 12.10 7.35 -13.16
CA CYS A 255 10.85 7.86 -12.61
C CYS A 255 10.13 8.75 -13.65
N THR A 256 8.88 8.44 -13.91
CA THR A 256 8.09 9.08 -14.98
C THR A 256 6.70 9.39 -14.47
N PHE A 257 6.24 10.61 -14.70
CA PHE A 257 4.85 10.99 -14.51
C PHE A 257 3.99 10.36 -15.61
N ALA A 258 2.94 9.64 -15.22
CA ALA A 258 1.99 9.00 -16.14
C ALA A 258 0.70 9.81 -16.16
N ASP A 259 0.56 10.71 -17.10
CA ASP A 259 -0.68 11.48 -17.32
C ASP A 259 -1.82 10.55 -17.76
N GLY A 260 -3.05 10.89 -17.34
CA GLY A 260 -4.24 10.11 -17.67
C GLY A 260 -5.49 10.64 -16.98
N PRO A 261 -6.67 10.12 -17.36
CA PRO A 261 -7.93 10.47 -16.70
C PRO A 261 -7.96 9.97 -15.24
N ASP A 262 -8.96 10.39 -14.49
CA ASP A 262 -9.24 9.84 -13.17
C ASP A 262 -9.69 8.37 -13.27
N SER A 263 -9.28 7.57 -12.30
CA SER A 263 -9.68 6.16 -12.16
C SER A 263 -10.70 5.98 -11.03
N THR A 264 -11.64 5.05 -11.20
CA THR A 264 -12.52 4.59 -10.11
C THR A 264 -11.75 3.82 -9.04
N MET A 265 -10.56 3.32 -9.38
CA MET A 265 -9.59 2.81 -8.40
C MET A 265 -8.85 3.98 -7.71
N GLY A 266 -9.58 4.91 -7.10
CA GLY A 266 -9.05 6.21 -6.63
C GLY A 266 -7.87 6.14 -5.68
N ARG A 267 -7.72 5.05 -4.90
CA ARG A 267 -6.54 4.86 -4.02
C ARG A 267 -5.30 4.33 -4.73
N LEU A 268 -5.47 3.92 -5.99
CA LEU A 268 -4.38 3.52 -6.89
C LEU A 268 -4.14 4.57 -7.98
N ASP A 269 -4.97 5.62 -8.06
CA ASP A 269 -4.86 6.69 -9.05
C ASP A 269 -3.70 7.65 -8.69
N CYS A 270 -2.48 7.15 -8.87
CA CYS A 270 -1.25 7.87 -8.57
C CYS A 270 -0.43 8.05 -9.86
N LYS A 271 -0.24 9.31 -10.26
CA LYS A 271 0.43 9.63 -11.53
C LYS A 271 1.96 9.60 -11.43
N GLU A 272 2.51 9.49 -10.21
CA GLU A 272 3.95 9.43 -9.97
C GLU A 272 4.26 8.37 -8.90
N PRO A 273 5.27 7.49 -9.11
CA PRO A 273 5.60 6.44 -8.15
C PRO A 273 6.44 6.96 -6.99
N SER A 274 6.34 6.31 -5.84
CA SER A 274 7.31 6.43 -4.75
C SER A 274 8.67 5.91 -5.22
N LEU A 275 9.73 6.69 -5.06
CA LEU A 275 11.07 6.33 -5.53
C LEU A 275 11.63 5.07 -4.86
N ILE A 276 11.33 4.85 -3.57
CA ILE A 276 11.71 3.62 -2.85
C ILE A 276 11.00 2.42 -3.47
N ALA A 277 9.69 2.55 -3.71
CA ALA A 277 8.88 1.50 -4.31
C ALA A 277 9.32 1.19 -5.74
N LEU A 278 9.60 2.21 -6.55
CA LEU A 278 10.12 2.06 -7.91
C LEU A 278 11.43 1.25 -7.94
N ASN A 279 12.39 1.58 -7.07
CA ASN A 279 13.63 0.83 -6.96
C ASN A 279 13.40 -0.63 -6.56
N GLY A 280 12.55 -0.85 -5.53
CA GLY A 280 12.19 -2.20 -5.09
C GLY A 280 11.55 -3.02 -6.19
N LEU A 281 10.52 -2.48 -6.83
CA LEU A 281 9.77 -3.18 -7.86
C LEU A 281 10.57 -3.38 -9.16
N ALA A 282 11.44 -2.44 -9.52
CA ALA A 282 12.37 -2.64 -10.63
C ALA A 282 13.29 -3.84 -10.39
N ARG A 283 13.75 -4.05 -9.16
CA ARG A 283 14.59 -5.21 -8.80
C ARG A 283 13.78 -6.50 -8.65
N ASP A 284 12.59 -6.44 -8.04
CA ASP A 284 11.93 -7.62 -7.45
C ASP A 284 10.71 -8.11 -8.23
N ALA A 285 9.97 -7.24 -8.96
CA ALA A 285 8.81 -7.64 -9.75
C ALA A 285 9.22 -8.28 -11.09
N ASP A 286 8.44 -9.24 -11.56
CA ASP A 286 8.65 -9.87 -12.88
C ASP A 286 7.90 -9.12 -13.97
N GLU A 287 6.70 -8.61 -13.68
CA GLU A 287 5.80 -7.98 -14.64
C GLU A 287 5.00 -6.85 -14.03
N PHE A 288 4.59 -5.93 -14.92
CA PHE A 288 3.67 -4.83 -14.64
C PHE A 288 2.46 -4.94 -15.55
N LEU A 289 1.29 -5.02 -14.95
CA LEU A 289 0.02 -5.22 -15.63
C LEU A 289 -0.88 -4.01 -15.41
N THR A 290 -1.46 -3.47 -16.48
CA THR A 290 -2.52 -2.47 -16.36
C THR A 290 -3.89 -3.08 -16.61
N VAL A 291 -4.86 -2.70 -15.75
CA VAL A 291 -6.27 -3.11 -15.83
C VAL A 291 -7.17 -1.89 -15.96
N SER A 292 -8.28 -2.01 -16.68
CA SER A 292 -9.26 -0.94 -16.79
C SER A 292 -10.19 -0.91 -15.57
N ASP A 293 -10.83 0.21 -15.35
CA ASP A 293 -11.88 0.36 -14.33
C ASP A 293 -13.04 -0.63 -14.54
N GLU A 294 -13.39 -0.90 -15.82
CA GLU A 294 -14.42 -1.86 -16.19
C GLU A 294 -13.99 -3.30 -15.85
N ASP A 295 -12.74 -3.67 -16.14
CA ASP A 295 -12.21 -5.00 -15.83
C ASP A 295 -12.31 -5.30 -14.33
N VAL A 296 -11.99 -4.34 -13.48
CA VAL A 296 -12.07 -4.50 -12.03
C VAL A 296 -13.51 -4.41 -11.56
N GLY A 297 -14.25 -3.38 -11.96
CA GLY A 297 -15.62 -3.12 -11.52
C GLY A 297 -16.57 -4.29 -11.79
N SER A 298 -16.44 -4.95 -12.96
CA SER A 298 -17.27 -6.11 -13.32
C SER A 298 -17.06 -7.35 -12.44
N ARG A 299 -15.97 -7.42 -11.67
CA ARG A 299 -15.63 -8.57 -10.81
C ARG A 299 -15.95 -8.36 -9.32
N LEU A 300 -16.24 -7.11 -8.91
CA LEU A 300 -16.48 -6.80 -7.49
C LEU A 300 -17.70 -7.53 -6.93
N SER A 301 -18.76 -7.71 -7.73
CA SER A 301 -19.96 -8.44 -7.28
C SER A 301 -19.65 -9.91 -7.02
N GLN A 302 -18.89 -10.57 -7.90
CA GLN A 302 -18.47 -11.96 -7.70
C GLN A 302 -17.55 -12.09 -6.48
N MET A 303 -16.65 -11.15 -6.26
CA MET A 303 -15.81 -11.11 -5.06
C MET A 303 -16.66 -10.96 -3.80
N ALA A 304 -17.67 -10.10 -3.82
CA ALA A 304 -18.56 -9.89 -2.67
C ALA A 304 -19.40 -11.16 -2.33
N GLU A 305 -19.84 -11.93 -3.34
CA GLU A 305 -20.53 -13.21 -3.16
C GLU A 305 -19.65 -14.27 -2.46
N LEU A 306 -18.32 -14.12 -2.54
CA LEU A 306 -17.33 -14.98 -1.90
C LEU A 306 -16.75 -14.38 -0.60
N ASP A 307 -17.48 -13.44 0.01
CA ASP A 307 -17.06 -12.72 1.23
C ASP A 307 -15.77 -11.90 1.08
N LEU A 308 -15.44 -11.47 -0.13
CA LEU A 308 -14.31 -10.60 -0.46
C LEU A 308 -14.77 -9.19 -0.85
N ALA A 309 -15.85 -8.69 -0.25
CA ALA A 309 -16.34 -7.34 -0.51
C ALA A 309 -15.27 -6.29 -0.19
N THR A 310 -15.00 -5.40 -1.15
CA THR A 310 -13.96 -4.37 -1.07
C THR A 310 -14.22 -3.26 -2.10
N THR A 311 -13.35 -2.25 -2.15
CA THR A 311 -13.34 -1.25 -3.22
C THR A 311 -12.66 -1.76 -4.49
N ALA A 312 -12.81 -1.05 -5.59
CA ALA A 312 -12.05 -1.34 -6.82
C ALA A 312 -10.53 -1.29 -6.58
N SER A 313 -10.07 -0.36 -5.75
CA SER A 313 -8.65 -0.27 -5.35
C SER A 313 -8.20 -1.47 -4.51
N GLY A 314 -9.03 -1.86 -3.54
CA GLY A 314 -8.71 -2.95 -2.60
C GLY A 314 -8.65 -4.32 -3.24
N GLY A 315 -9.40 -4.53 -4.31
CA GLY A 315 -9.55 -5.80 -5.01
C GLY A 315 -8.84 -5.90 -6.36
N ALA A 316 -8.14 -4.87 -6.82
CA ALA A 316 -7.57 -4.84 -8.18
C ALA A 316 -6.64 -6.03 -8.49
N GLY A 317 -5.81 -6.44 -7.52
CA GLY A 317 -4.94 -7.61 -7.67
C GLY A 317 -5.72 -8.92 -7.82
N ILE A 318 -6.79 -9.10 -7.04
CA ILE A 318 -7.68 -10.27 -7.14
C ILE A 318 -8.40 -10.26 -8.50
N ALA A 319 -9.00 -9.13 -8.86
CA ALA A 319 -9.70 -8.96 -10.14
C ALA A 319 -8.79 -9.28 -11.34
N ALA A 320 -7.53 -8.83 -11.30
CA ALA A 320 -6.53 -9.15 -12.32
C ALA A 320 -6.25 -10.66 -12.40
N ALA A 321 -6.08 -11.32 -11.26
CA ALA A 321 -5.84 -12.76 -11.20
C ALA A 321 -7.03 -13.61 -11.71
N MET A 322 -8.25 -13.08 -11.65
CA MET A 322 -9.47 -13.71 -12.19
C MET A 322 -9.59 -13.61 -13.71
N MET A 323 -8.83 -12.71 -14.37
CA MET A 323 -8.92 -12.49 -15.82
C MET A 323 -8.30 -13.64 -16.60
N ARG A 324 -9.09 -14.33 -17.43
CA ARG A 324 -8.60 -15.47 -18.23
C ARG A 324 -7.47 -15.10 -19.19
N GLU A 325 -7.53 -13.92 -19.78
CA GLU A 325 -6.49 -13.38 -20.64
C GLU A 325 -5.18 -13.12 -19.89
N VAL A 326 -5.24 -12.68 -18.62
CA VAL A 326 -4.07 -12.56 -17.74
C VAL A 326 -3.52 -13.94 -17.43
N GLN A 327 -4.38 -14.87 -17.00
CA GLN A 327 -3.99 -16.24 -16.67
C GLN A 327 -3.25 -16.91 -17.85
N ALA A 328 -3.79 -16.79 -19.05
CA ALA A 328 -3.17 -17.33 -20.27
C ALA A 328 -1.81 -16.66 -20.58
N ALA A 329 -1.72 -15.33 -20.41
CA ALA A 329 -0.52 -14.57 -20.73
C ALA A 329 0.67 -14.89 -19.82
N ILE A 330 0.40 -15.24 -18.54
CA ILE A 330 1.44 -15.51 -17.54
C ILE A 330 1.54 -16.99 -17.13
N GLY A 331 0.80 -17.88 -17.80
CA GLY A 331 0.91 -19.33 -17.62
C GLY A 331 0.26 -19.86 -16.34
N ILE A 332 -0.82 -19.23 -15.86
CA ILE A 332 -1.64 -19.76 -14.76
C ILE A 332 -2.46 -20.95 -15.28
N GLY A 333 -2.43 -22.06 -14.56
CA GLY A 333 -3.14 -23.29 -14.85
C GLY A 333 -3.45 -24.10 -13.58
N PRO A 334 -3.95 -25.36 -13.71
CA PRO A 334 -4.46 -26.15 -12.60
C PRO A 334 -3.46 -26.38 -11.44
N ASP A 335 -2.17 -26.41 -11.72
CA ASP A 335 -1.11 -26.59 -10.70
C ASP A 335 -0.62 -25.25 -10.12
N SER A 336 -1.25 -24.14 -10.46
CA SER A 336 -0.85 -22.81 -9.99
C SER A 336 -1.40 -22.55 -8.60
N ARG A 337 -0.61 -21.86 -7.78
CA ARG A 337 -0.98 -21.34 -6.45
C ARG A 337 -0.84 -19.83 -6.48
N ILE A 338 -1.96 -19.13 -6.31
CA ILE A 338 -2.05 -17.68 -6.42
C ILE A 338 -2.12 -17.07 -5.02
N LEU A 339 -1.36 -16.00 -4.78
CA LEU A 339 -1.46 -15.15 -3.60
C LEU A 339 -1.85 -13.74 -4.02
N CYS A 340 -2.94 -13.22 -3.42
CA CYS A 340 -3.41 -11.85 -3.56
C CYS A 340 -3.58 -11.19 -2.19
N PHE A 341 -3.76 -9.87 -2.20
CA PHE A 341 -4.01 -9.07 -1.00
C PHE A 341 -5.33 -8.31 -1.14
N LEU A 342 -6.24 -8.52 -0.19
CA LEU A 342 -7.47 -7.76 -0.05
C LEU A 342 -7.18 -6.60 0.89
N SER A 343 -6.93 -5.41 0.35
CA SER A 343 -6.21 -4.38 1.09
C SER A 343 -7.08 -3.48 1.95
N GLU A 344 -8.41 -3.49 1.78
CA GLU A 344 -9.32 -2.61 2.51
C GLU A 344 -10.79 -3.04 2.48
N VAL A 345 -11.58 -2.53 3.43
CA VAL A 345 -13.05 -2.70 3.47
C VAL A 345 -13.73 -1.98 2.31
N PRO A 346 -14.97 -2.39 1.92
CA PRO A 346 -15.82 -1.61 1.01
C PRO A 346 -16.15 -0.24 1.62
N GLU A 347 -16.48 0.73 0.75
CA GLU A 347 -16.97 2.06 1.15
C GLU A 347 -18.42 2.06 1.57
#